data_87496df61134cb025a1c8ffa0bc9b62c
#
_entry.id   87496df61134cb025a1c8ffa0bc9b62c
#
_cell.length_a   1.000
_cell.length_b   1.000
_cell.length_c   1.000
_cell.angle_alpha   90.00
_cell.angle_beta   90.00
_cell.angle_gamma   90.00
#
_symmetry.space_group_name_H-M   'P 1'
#
loop_
_entity.id
_entity.type
_entity.pdbx_description
1 polymer ?
#
loop_
_entity_poly.entity_id
_entity_poly.type
_entity_poly.pdbx_seq_one_letter_code
_entity_poly.pdbx_strand_id
1 'polypeptide(L)'
;MPPNIAPLNFIVRDSIATAYVVQFTGKGQELLAAAADDAVIRIDTAEWRSLLMENKGNDVSVDIYAKRPNGWIHYKPYKISIAEEPIDAFLSYRLIEPGYELYRQLGIYQRNLTTFEEKPIYENNREYDDNNNHCINCHNYRMGSTESMLFHVRSNHGGTIIVQNGKAHKIQLKDSTIIASGVYPSWHPTANL
;
A
#
# COMPACT_ATOMS: atom_id res chain seq x y z
N MET A 1 -2.37 15.39 3.09
CA MET A 1 -2.78 13.97 3.26
C MET A 1 -4.11 13.79 2.57
N PRO A 2 -4.34 12.70 1.81
CA PRO A 2 -5.63 12.44 1.15
C PRO A 2 -6.77 12.23 2.15
N PRO A 3 -7.99 12.69 1.82
CA PRO A 3 -9.13 12.59 2.75
C PRO A 3 -9.73 11.18 2.88
N ASN A 4 -9.34 10.26 2.02
CA ASN A 4 -9.84 8.87 2.03
C ASN A 4 -8.78 7.83 2.43
N ILE A 5 -7.62 8.24 2.94
CA ILE A 5 -6.58 7.32 3.37
C ILE A 5 -6.97 6.58 4.66
N ALA A 6 -6.54 5.33 4.80
CA ALA A 6 -6.68 4.54 6.02
C ALA A 6 -6.05 5.25 7.24
N PRO A 7 -6.48 4.96 8.48
CA PRO A 7 -5.91 5.54 9.68
C PRO A 7 -4.39 5.44 9.74
N LEU A 8 -3.73 6.55 10.05
CA LEU A 8 -2.29 6.58 10.25
C LEU A 8 -1.95 6.08 11.66
N ASN A 9 -2.07 4.79 11.89
CA ASN A 9 -1.61 4.19 13.14
C ASN A 9 -0.10 4.36 13.28
N PHE A 10 0.38 4.67 14.49
CA PHE A 10 1.80 4.90 14.74
C PHE A 10 2.23 4.49 16.15
N ILE A 11 3.51 4.43 16.39
CA ILE A 11 4.11 4.13 17.70
C ILE A 11 4.76 5.40 18.23
N VAL A 12 4.43 5.75 19.47
CA VAL A 12 5.13 6.80 20.22
C VAL A 12 6.36 6.18 20.89
N ARG A 13 7.55 6.60 20.49
CA ARG A 13 8.80 6.08 21.06
C ARG A 13 9.25 6.92 22.25
N ASP A 14 8.78 6.55 23.44
CA ASP A 14 9.21 7.11 24.71
C ASP A 14 9.44 5.96 25.70
N SER A 15 10.70 5.70 26.04
CA SER A 15 11.11 4.56 26.87
C SER A 15 10.70 4.68 28.35
N ILE A 16 10.19 5.83 28.78
CA ILE A 16 9.85 6.12 30.18
C ILE A 16 8.33 6.19 30.38
N ALA A 17 7.59 6.48 29.32
CA ALA A 17 6.15 6.64 29.40
C ALA A 17 5.42 5.30 29.48
N THR A 18 4.32 5.27 30.22
CA THR A 18 3.48 4.08 30.46
C THR A 18 2.09 4.20 29.83
N ALA A 19 1.70 5.36 29.35
CA ALA A 19 0.45 5.56 28.64
C ALA A 19 0.55 6.78 27.73
N TYR A 20 -0.29 6.81 26.70
CA TYR A 20 -0.31 7.86 25.70
C TYR A 20 -1.75 8.27 25.38
N VAL A 21 -1.96 9.54 25.11
CA VAL A 21 -3.19 10.08 24.53
C VAL A 21 -2.80 10.95 23.35
N VAL A 22 -3.44 10.74 22.24
CA VAL A 22 -3.30 11.56 21.04
C VAL A 22 -4.63 12.20 20.72
N GLN A 23 -4.62 13.50 20.59
CA GLN A 23 -5.77 14.31 20.22
C GLN A 23 -5.57 14.87 18.82
N PHE A 24 -6.52 14.61 17.96
CA PHE A 24 -6.60 15.21 16.63
C PHE A 24 -7.71 16.27 16.68
N THR A 25 -7.36 17.50 16.43
CA THR A 25 -8.32 18.62 16.47
C THR A 25 -8.43 19.24 15.09
N GLY A 26 -9.59 19.10 14.49
CA GLY A 26 -9.95 19.70 13.23
C GLY A 26 -11.00 20.81 13.41
N LYS A 27 -11.58 21.22 12.31
CA LYS A 27 -12.63 22.24 12.26
C LYS A 27 -13.93 21.72 12.87
N GLY A 28 -14.16 22.06 14.13
CA GLY A 28 -15.39 21.68 14.86
C GLY A 28 -15.46 20.23 15.34
N GLN A 29 -14.38 19.45 15.21
CA GLN A 29 -14.33 18.06 15.61
C GLN A 29 -13.03 17.71 16.31
N GLU A 30 -13.12 16.87 17.31
CA GLU A 30 -11.99 16.27 18.01
C GLU A 30 -12.08 14.74 17.91
N LEU A 31 -10.94 14.09 17.76
CA LEU A 31 -10.78 12.64 17.82
C LEU A 31 -9.69 12.32 18.84
N LEU A 32 -9.97 11.41 19.75
CA LEU A 32 -9.02 10.94 20.74
C LEU A 32 -8.64 9.48 20.46
N ALA A 33 -7.36 9.20 20.48
CA ALA A 33 -6.82 7.86 20.48
C ALA A 33 -5.90 7.66 21.67
N ALA A 34 -6.03 6.54 22.36
CA ALA A 34 -5.21 6.24 23.52
C ALA A 34 -4.46 4.91 23.35
N ALA A 35 -3.31 4.81 23.97
CA ALA A 35 -2.53 3.58 24.06
C ALA A 35 -1.89 3.47 25.45
N ALA A 36 -1.70 2.25 25.91
CA ALA A 36 -1.00 1.95 27.15
C ALA A 36 0.26 1.11 26.81
N ASP A 37 0.31 -0.13 27.18
CA ASP A 37 1.51 -0.97 27.30
C ASP A 37 2.36 -1.09 26.02
N ASP A 38 1.74 -1.07 24.83
CA ASP A 38 2.47 -1.27 23.55
C ASP A 38 2.86 0.04 22.83
N ALA A 39 2.45 1.20 23.39
CA ALA A 39 2.66 2.53 22.80
C ALA A 39 2.14 2.69 21.35
N VAL A 40 1.31 1.77 20.87
CA VAL A 40 0.75 1.79 19.51
C VAL A 40 -0.56 2.59 19.53
N ILE A 41 -0.56 3.72 18.88
CA ILE A 41 -1.77 4.52 18.69
C ILE A 41 -2.58 3.90 17.54
N ARG A 42 -3.75 3.38 17.89
CA ARG A 42 -4.73 2.82 16.96
C ARG A 42 -5.92 3.77 16.89
N ILE A 43 -6.18 4.22 15.68
CA ILE A 43 -7.21 5.23 15.43
C ILE A 43 -8.44 4.50 14.89
N ASP A 44 -9.62 4.80 15.44
CA ASP A 44 -10.88 4.27 14.91
C ASP A 44 -11.08 4.71 13.45
N THR A 45 -11.43 3.77 12.59
CA THR A 45 -11.53 4.02 11.14
C THR A 45 -12.70 4.93 10.77
N ALA A 46 -13.81 4.82 11.47
CA ALA A 46 -15.01 5.62 11.18
C ALA A 46 -14.81 7.06 11.61
N GLU A 47 -14.29 7.26 12.84
CA GLU A 47 -13.97 8.58 13.38
C GLU A 47 -12.87 9.27 12.54
N TRP A 48 -11.84 8.51 12.13
CA TRP A 48 -10.79 9.02 11.25
C TRP A 48 -11.33 9.52 9.92
N ARG A 49 -12.19 8.72 9.28
CA ARG A 49 -12.82 9.13 8.02
C ARG A 49 -13.66 10.38 8.15
N SER A 50 -14.46 10.48 9.23
CA SER A 50 -15.24 11.67 9.53
C SER A 50 -14.34 12.89 9.68
N LEU A 51 -13.30 12.78 10.50
CA LEU A 51 -12.32 13.86 10.73
C LEU A 51 -11.69 14.35 9.41
N LEU A 52 -11.22 13.42 8.57
CA LEU A 52 -10.58 13.78 7.30
C LEU A 52 -11.57 14.42 6.32
N MET A 53 -12.79 13.88 6.21
CA MET A 53 -13.79 14.40 5.29
C MET A 53 -14.26 15.81 5.66
N GLU A 54 -14.42 16.10 6.94
CA GLU A 54 -14.82 17.41 7.44
C GLU A 54 -13.72 18.48 7.35
N ASN A 55 -12.47 18.02 7.26
CA ASN A 55 -11.31 18.90 7.22
C ASN A 55 -10.62 18.98 5.85
N LYS A 56 -11.30 18.59 4.77
CA LYS A 56 -10.78 18.80 3.40
C LYS A 56 -10.31 20.22 3.17
N GLY A 57 -9.13 20.39 2.60
CA GLY A 57 -8.51 21.70 2.34
C GLY A 57 -8.03 22.44 3.59
N ASN A 58 -8.11 21.83 4.78
CA ASN A 58 -7.73 22.43 6.04
C ASN A 58 -6.67 21.61 6.80
N ASP A 59 -6.15 22.20 7.87
CA ASP A 59 -5.21 21.54 8.77
C ASP A 59 -5.95 20.88 9.93
N VAL A 60 -5.44 19.72 10.35
CA VAL A 60 -5.77 19.06 11.61
C VAL A 60 -4.55 19.16 12.52
N SER A 61 -4.73 19.67 13.74
CA SER A 61 -3.70 19.69 14.77
C SER A 61 -3.59 18.32 15.42
N VAL A 62 -2.37 17.91 15.73
CA VAL A 62 -2.08 16.65 16.44
C VAL A 62 -1.30 16.96 17.69
N ASP A 63 -1.92 16.66 18.82
CA ASP A 63 -1.38 16.84 20.16
C ASP A 63 -1.13 15.46 20.78
N ILE A 64 0.10 15.23 21.27
CA ILE A 64 0.50 13.97 21.87
C ILE A 64 0.85 14.19 23.32
N TYR A 65 0.20 13.43 24.20
CA TYR A 65 0.46 13.42 25.62
C TYR A 65 1.01 12.06 26.04
N ALA A 66 2.01 12.05 26.91
CA ALA A 66 2.59 10.84 27.46
C ALA A 66 2.63 10.88 28.99
N LYS A 67 2.23 9.79 29.63
CA LYS A 67 2.26 9.64 31.09
C LYS A 67 3.61 9.09 31.52
N ARG A 68 4.38 9.90 32.22
CA ARG A 68 5.65 9.53 32.85
C ARG A 68 5.51 9.42 34.37
N PRO A 69 6.51 8.88 35.12
CA PRO A 69 6.44 8.79 36.58
C PRO A 69 6.11 10.10 37.29
N ASN A 70 6.58 11.22 36.75
CA ASN A 70 6.39 12.56 37.33
C ASN A 70 5.15 13.31 36.80
N GLY A 71 4.25 12.63 36.07
CA GLY A 71 3.04 13.22 35.53
C GLY A 71 2.95 13.17 34.01
N TRP A 72 1.97 13.86 33.47
CA TRP A 72 1.76 13.97 32.03
C TRP A 72 2.68 15.02 31.43
N ILE A 73 3.25 14.70 30.28
CA ILE A 73 3.96 15.64 29.42
C ILE A 73 3.20 15.84 28.12
N HIS A 74 3.28 17.02 27.56
CA HIS A 74 2.73 17.36 26.25
C HIS A 74 3.90 17.57 25.28
N TYR A 75 3.92 16.80 24.21
CA TYR A 75 4.89 17.01 23.12
C TYR A 75 4.52 18.25 22.30
N LYS A 76 5.50 18.81 21.59
CA LYS A 76 5.23 19.92 20.69
C LYS A 76 4.20 19.47 19.63
N PRO A 77 3.06 20.15 19.52
CA PRO A 77 2.04 19.79 18.54
C PRO A 77 2.53 20.03 17.11
N TYR A 78 1.95 19.31 16.17
CA TYR A 78 2.17 19.50 14.75
C TYR A 78 0.85 19.47 13.99
N LYS A 79 0.89 19.85 12.72
CA LYS A 79 -0.29 19.88 11.85
C LYS A 79 -0.17 18.91 10.71
N ILE A 80 -1.30 18.39 10.29
CA ILE A 80 -1.46 17.57 9.09
C ILE A 80 -2.43 18.32 8.16
N SER A 81 -1.95 18.70 6.97
CA SER A 81 -2.82 19.31 5.94
C SER A 81 -3.58 18.23 5.19
N ILE A 82 -4.89 18.37 5.12
CA ILE A 82 -5.79 17.44 4.42
C ILE A 82 -6.01 18.00 3.01
N ALA A 83 -5.76 17.17 1.99
CA ALA A 83 -6.01 17.53 0.60
C ALA A 83 -7.51 17.60 0.30
N GLU A 84 -7.89 18.31 -0.74
CA GLU A 84 -9.27 18.31 -1.23
C GLU A 84 -9.58 17.05 -2.03
N GLU A 85 -8.60 16.58 -2.81
CA GLU A 85 -8.75 15.45 -3.70
C GLU A 85 -8.46 14.11 -2.99
N PRO A 86 -9.27 13.09 -3.25
CA PRO A 86 -8.97 11.73 -2.81
C PRO A 86 -7.85 11.12 -3.64
N ILE A 87 -7.23 10.07 -3.11
CA ILE A 87 -6.35 9.18 -3.87
C ILE A 87 -7.12 8.00 -4.43
N ASP A 88 -6.55 7.35 -5.43
CA ASP A 88 -6.99 6.04 -5.89
C ASP A 88 -6.96 5.03 -4.74
N ALA A 89 -7.97 4.17 -4.68
CA ALA A 89 -8.11 3.24 -3.56
C ALA A 89 -7.02 2.17 -3.54
N PHE A 90 -6.39 1.85 -4.68
CA PHE A 90 -5.47 0.73 -4.78
C PHE A 90 -4.08 1.13 -5.23
N LEU A 91 -3.09 0.54 -4.58
CA LEU A 91 -1.68 0.58 -4.95
C LEU A 91 -1.21 -0.86 -5.20
N SER A 92 -0.61 -1.11 -6.35
CA SER A 92 0.08 -2.37 -6.60
C SER A 92 1.57 -2.17 -6.60
N TYR A 93 2.28 -3.14 -6.04
CA TYR A 93 3.72 -3.11 -5.93
C TYR A 93 4.31 -4.52 -6.01
N ARG A 94 5.55 -4.59 -6.39
CA ARG A 94 6.34 -5.81 -6.31
C ARG A 94 7.10 -5.83 -4.99
N LEU A 95 6.82 -6.80 -4.15
CA LEU A 95 7.61 -7.07 -2.96
C LEU A 95 8.84 -7.91 -3.33
N ILE A 96 10.00 -7.42 -2.94
CA ILE A 96 11.29 -8.11 -3.12
C ILE A 96 11.98 -8.09 -1.77
N GLU A 97 12.30 -9.26 -1.25
CA GLU A 97 13.11 -9.36 -0.05
C GLU A 97 14.54 -8.84 -0.29
N PRO A 98 15.20 -8.27 0.71
CA PRO A 98 16.59 -7.87 0.59
C PRO A 98 17.50 -9.05 0.25
N GLY A 99 18.25 -8.92 -0.85
CA GLY A 99 19.11 -9.97 -1.36
C GLY A 99 18.62 -10.52 -2.69
N TYR A 100 19.49 -10.50 -3.70
CA TYR A 100 19.16 -10.92 -5.07
C TYR A 100 18.82 -12.40 -5.22
N GLU A 101 19.07 -13.20 -4.21
CA GLU A 101 18.92 -14.66 -4.24
C GLU A 101 17.54 -15.17 -3.79
N LEU A 102 16.67 -14.28 -3.31
CA LEU A 102 15.37 -14.66 -2.76
C LEU A 102 14.22 -14.57 -3.78
N TYR A 103 14.43 -15.05 -4.99
CA TYR A 103 13.37 -15.15 -6.01
C TYR A 103 12.13 -15.92 -5.52
N ARG A 104 12.28 -16.80 -4.53
CA ARG A 104 11.19 -17.54 -3.91
C ARG A 104 10.15 -16.63 -3.27
N GLN A 105 10.58 -15.51 -2.69
CA GLN A 105 9.73 -14.60 -1.91
C GLN A 105 9.25 -13.39 -2.72
N LEU A 106 9.44 -13.40 -4.05
CA LEU A 106 8.91 -12.38 -4.92
C LEU A 106 7.39 -12.49 -5.03
N GLY A 107 6.72 -11.35 -4.97
CA GLY A 107 5.28 -11.27 -5.21
C GLY A 107 4.86 -9.92 -5.80
N ILE A 108 3.73 -9.93 -6.47
CA ILE A 108 2.99 -8.71 -6.83
C ILE A 108 1.77 -8.66 -5.91
N TYR A 109 1.65 -7.56 -5.17
CA TYR A 109 0.58 -7.34 -4.21
C TYR A 109 -0.23 -6.13 -4.60
N GLN A 110 -1.49 -6.12 -4.20
CA GLN A 110 -2.39 -4.98 -4.28
C GLN A 110 -2.84 -4.61 -2.88
N ARG A 111 -2.57 -3.38 -2.49
CA ARG A 111 -2.98 -2.81 -1.21
C ARG A 111 -4.10 -1.81 -1.40
N ASN A 112 -5.14 -1.94 -0.58
CA ASN A 112 -6.17 -0.93 -0.48
C ASN A 112 -5.70 0.19 0.45
N LEU A 113 -5.53 1.39 -0.07
CA LEU A 113 -5.04 2.56 0.67
C LEU A 113 -6.12 3.20 1.56
N THR A 114 -7.38 2.86 1.37
CA THR A 114 -8.50 3.35 2.19
C THR A 114 -8.82 2.43 3.37
N THR A 115 -8.18 1.25 3.39
CA THR A 115 -8.25 0.25 4.47
C THR A 115 -6.84 -0.30 4.71
N PHE A 116 -6.71 -1.38 5.46
CA PHE A 116 -5.42 -2.08 5.62
C PHE A 116 -5.34 -3.36 4.82
N GLU A 117 -6.34 -3.60 3.96
CA GLU A 117 -6.43 -4.83 3.19
C GLU A 117 -5.31 -4.90 2.15
N GLU A 118 -4.62 -6.02 2.14
CA GLU A 118 -3.59 -6.34 1.16
C GLU A 118 -3.82 -7.74 0.63
N LYS A 119 -3.74 -7.89 -0.68
CA LYS A 119 -3.95 -9.18 -1.36
C LYS A 119 -2.79 -9.49 -2.31
N PRO A 120 -2.30 -10.72 -2.33
CA PRO A 120 -1.39 -11.14 -3.38
C PRO A 120 -2.13 -11.24 -4.71
N ILE A 121 -1.55 -10.69 -5.77
CA ILE A 121 -1.95 -10.92 -7.15
C ILE A 121 -1.24 -12.16 -7.67
N TYR A 122 0.05 -12.25 -7.38
CA TYR A 122 0.89 -13.39 -7.73
C TYR A 122 2.03 -13.54 -6.70
N GLU A 123 2.30 -14.77 -6.31
CA GLU A 123 3.39 -15.12 -5.39
C GLU A 123 4.25 -16.24 -6.01
N ASN A 124 5.55 -16.00 -6.14
CA ASN A 124 6.48 -16.97 -6.71
C ASN A 124 6.62 -18.25 -5.88
N ASN A 125 6.48 -18.15 -4.56
CA ASN A 125 6.71 -19.26 -3.63
C ASN A 125 5.70 -20.41 -3.75
N ARG A 126 4.55 -20.19 -4.37
CA ARG A 126 3.50 -21.21 -4.52
C ARG A 126 3.90 -22.35 -5.45
N GLU A 127 4.62 -22.03 -6.52
CA GLU A 127 5.01 -22.98 -7.59
C GLU A 127 6.53 -22.93 -7.83
N TYR A 128 7.30 -22.47 -6.82
CA TYR A 128 8.73 -22.31 -6.99
C TYR A 128 9.45 -23.65 -6.80
N ASP A 129 10.23 -24.03 -7.81
CA ASP A 129 11.16 -25.15 -7.80
C ASP A 129 12.55 -24.64 -8.19
N ASP A 130 13.58 -25.01 -7.46
CA ASP A 130 14.97 -24.61 -7.74
C ASP A 130 15.46 -25.06 -9.13
N ASN A 131 14.93 -26.19 -9.64
CA ASN A 131 15.22 -26.70 -10.98
C ASN A 131 14.34 -26.08 -12.06
N ASN A 132 13.24 -25.45 -11.68
CA ASN A 132 12.24 -24.86 -12.57
C ASN A 132 11.92 -23.43 -12.14
N ASN A 133 12.96 -22.66 -11.86
CA ASN A 133 12.83 -21.32 -11.33
C ASN A 133 12.17 -20.35 -12.32
N HIS A 134 11.48 -19.36 -11.79
CA HIS A 134 10.89 -18.27 -12.53
C HIS A 134 10.96 -16.97 -11.72
N CYS A 135 10.80 -15.87 -12.40
CA CYS A 135 10.79 -14.53 -11.81
C CYS A 135 9.67 -13.71 -12.44
N ILE A 136 8.99 -12.93 -11.65
CA ILE A 136 7.93 -12.04 -12.11
C ILE A 136 8.37 -10.58 -12.01
N ASN A 137 7.98 -9.79 -13.02
CA ASN A 137 8.29 -8.37 -13.06
C ASN A 137 7.36 -7.60 -13.99
N CYS A 138 7.62 -6.31 -14.11
CA CYS A 138 7.03 -5.44 -15.14
C CYS A 138 5.50 -5.41 -15.12
N HIS A 139 4.90 -5.39 -13.92
CA HIS A 139 3.45 -5.24 -13.83
C HIS A 139 3.04 -3.82 -14.26
N ASN A 140 1.94 -3.75 -14.98
CA ASN A 140 1.39 -2.51 -15.49
C ASN A 140 -0.13 -2.61 -15.56
N TYR A 141 -0.81 -1.52 -15.22
CA TYR A 141 -2.27 -1.42 -15.25
C TYR A 141 -2.72 -0.57 -16.43
N ARG A 142 -3.78 -1.01 -17.09
CA ARG A 142 -4.37 -0.27 -18.18
C ARG A 142 -5.01 1.00 -17.66
N MET A 143 -4.45 2.16 -17.98
CA MET A 143 -4.94 3.49 -17.58
C MET A 143 -5.26 3.59 -16.06
N GLY A 144 -4.48 2.91 -15.20
CA GLY A 144 -4.71 2.87 -13.77
C GLY A 144 -5.90 2.03 -13.29
N SER A 145 -6.60 1.34 -14.21
CA SER A 145 -7.75 0.49 -13.83
C SER A 145 -7.30 -0.80 -13.17
N THR A 146 -7.90 -1.15 -12.04
CA THR A 146 -7.65 -2.42 -11.34
C THR A 146 -8.22 -3.65 -12.05
N GLU A 147 -9.02 -3.48 -13.08
CA GLU A 147 -9.68 -4.58 -13.81
C GLU A 147 -8.84 -5.17 -14.93
N SER A 148 -7.81 -4.43 -15.37
CA SER A 148 -6.94 -4.85 -16.46
C SER A 148 -5.50 -4.61 -16.13
N MET A 149 -4.74 -5.67 -16.00
CA MET A 149 -3.30 -5.63 -15.75
C MET A 149 -2.54 -6.60 -16.62
N LEU A 150 -1.25 -6.36 -16.72
CA LEU A 150 -0.30 -7.33 -17.29
C LEU A 150 0.94 -7.39 -16.43
N PHE A 151 1.65 -8.52 -16.48
CA PHE A 151 2.98 -8.69 -15.93
C PHE A 151 3.76 -9.73 -16.72
N HIS A 152 5.08 -9.69 -16.63
CA HIS A 152 5.95 -10.61 -17.37
C HIS A 152 6.57 -11.65 -16.44
N VAL A 153 6.47 -12.91 -16.84
CA VAL A 153 7.13 -14.05 -16.22
C VAL A 153 8.38 -14.39 -17.01
N ARG A 154 9.51 -14.56 -16.35
CA ARG A 154 10.81 -14.94 -16.94
C ARG A 154 11.18 -16.38 -16.61
N SER A 155 12.18 -16.88 -17.29
CA SER A 155 12.72 -18.24 -17.16
C SER A 155 11.74 -19.32 -17.63
N ASN A 156 11.67 -20.44 -16.96
CA ASN A 156 11.01 -21.65 -17.45
C ASN A 156 9.51 -21.50 -17.74
N HIS A 157 8.84 -20.59 -17.05
CA HIS A 157 7.43 -20.25 -17.28
C HIS A 157 7.26 -18.94 -18.08
N GLY A 158 8.29 -18.53 -18.84
CA GLY A 158 8.34 -17.26 -19.54
C GLY A 158 7.10 -16.94 -20.37
N GLY A 159 6.72 -15.66 -20.39
CA GLY A 159 5.59 -15.12 -21.13
C GLY A 159 4.97 -13.92 -20.44
N THR A 160 4.13 -13.19 -21.15
CA THR A 160 3.36 -12.09 -20.58
C THR A 160 1.98 -12.57 -20.19
N ILE A 161 1.62 -12.35 -18.93
CA ILE A 161 0.29 -12.65 -18.43
C ILE A 161 -0.55 -11.37 -18.55
N ILE A 162 -1.70 -11.48 -19.18
CA ILE A 162 -2.71 -10.42 -19.25
C ILE A 162 -3.91 -10.87 -18.44
N VAL A 163 -4.34 -10.04 -17.50
CA VAL A 163 -5.56 -10.24 -16.75
C VAL A 163 -6.56 -9.20 -17.17
N GLN A 164 -7.71 -9.64 -17.66
CA GLN A 164 -8.83 -8.79 -18.03
C GLN A 164 -10.14 -9.48 -17.70
N ASN A 165 -11.12 -8.73 -17.20
CA ASN A 165 -12.46 -9.26 -16.87
C ASN A 165 -12.41 -10.52 -15.97
N GLY A 166 -11.48 -10.54 -15.00
CA GLY A 166 -11.29 -11.68 -14.09
C GLY A 166 -10.68 -12.94 -14.73
N LYS A 167 -10.20 -12.86 -15.97
CA LYS A 167 -9.55 -13.98 -16.67
C LYS A 167 -8.10 -13.68 -16.97
N ALA A 168 -7.23 -14.66 -16.72
CA ALA A 168 -5.81 -14.58 -17.02
C ALA A 168 -5.50 -15.32 -18.33
N HIS A 169 -4.75 -14.67 -19.20
CA HIS A 169 -4.27 -15.22 -20.48
C HIS A 169 -2.76 -15.07 -20.56
N LYS A 170 -2.07 -16.14 -20.93
CA LYS A 170 -0.64 -16.12 -21.18
C LYS A 170 -0.39 -15.91 -22.68
N ILE A 171 0.40 -14.89 -23.00
CA ILE A 171 0.86 -14.61 -24.35
C ILE A 171 2.34 -14.94 -24.44
N GLN A 172 2.69 -15.75 -25.43
CA GLN A 172 4.07 -16.03 -25.82
C GLN A 172 4.40 -15.26 -27.09
N LEU A 173 5.22 -14.23 -26.96
CA LEU A 173 5.60 -13.39 -28.12
C LEU A 173 6.78 -13.95 -28.91
N LYS A 174 7.55 -14.85 -28.30
CA LYS A 174 8.72 -15.43 -28.93
C LYS A 174 8.31 -16.49 -29.97
N ASP A 175 8.71 -16.29 -31.22
CA ASP A 175 8.54 -17.22 -32.32
C ASP A 175 9.79 -17.23 -33.22
N SER A 176 9.68 -17.77 -34.44
CA SER A 176 10.78 -17.81 -35.40
C SER A 176 11.21 -16.45 -35.95
N THR A 177 10.36 -15.43 -35.84
CA THR A 177 10.61 -14.06 -36.33
C THR A 177 10.89 -13.10 -35.18
N ILE A 178 10.25 -13.32 -34.02
CA ILE A 178 10.42 -12.52 -32.79
C ILE A 178 11.25 -13.32 -31.79
N ILE A 179 12.54 -13.02 -31.72
CA ILE A 179 13.49 -13.72 -30.86
C ILE A 179 13.45 -13.21 -29.40
N ALA A 180 12.87 -12.04 -29.16
CA ALA A 180 12.76 -11.44 -27.84
C ALA A 180 11.44 -11.83 -27.14
N SER A 181 11.50 -12.03 -25.82
CA SER A 181 10.35 -12.48 -25.03
C SER A 181 9.36 -11.36 -24.66
N GLY A 182 9.51 -10.15 -25.19
CA GLY A 182 8.59 -9.03 -24.89
C GLY A 182 8.65 -8.57 -23.43
N VAL A 183 9.86 -8.44 -22.88
CA VAL A 183 10.10 -7.93 -21.53
C VAL A 183 9.75 -6.44 -21.46
N TYR A 184 9.24 -5.96 -20.34
CA TYR A 184 8.72 -4.60 -20.14
C TYR A 184 7.50 -4.26 -21.02
N PRO A 185 6.47 -5.10 -21.02
CA PRO A 185 5.24 -4.80 -21.75
C PRO A 185 4.55 -3.58 -21.12
N SER A 186 3.85 -2.83 -21.95
CA SER A 186 3.00 -1.72 -21.52
C SER A 186 1.70 -1.68 -22.32
N TRP A 187 0.66 -1.13 -21.72
CA TRP A 187 -0.59 -0.91 -22.44
C TRP A 187 -0.48 0.25 -23.40
N HIS A 188 -1.17 0.13 -24.52
CA HIS A 188 -1.36 1.27 -25.41
C HIS A 188 -2.23 2.33 -24.70
N PRO A 189 -1.88 3.63 -24.74
CA PRO A 189 -2.56 4.65 -23.94
C PRO A 189 -4.03 4.86 -24.32
N THR A 190 -4.45 4.50 -25.52
CA THR A 190 -5.83 4.75 -25.99
C THR A 190 -6.49 3.54 -26.65
N ALA A 191 -5.73 2.54 -27.10
CA ALA A 191 -6.29 1.37 -27.77
C ALA A 191 -6.51 0.18 -26.82
N ASN A 192 -7.44 -0.69 -27.21
CA ASN A 192 -7.72 -1.96 -26.49
C ASN A 192 -6.75 -3.09 -26.89
N LEU A 193 -5.54 -2.74 -27.27
CA LEU A 193 -4.49 -3.66 -27.73
C LEU A 193 -3.53 -3.94 -26.60
#